data_45a8b0b1de38de526b2bf3438488d455
#
_entry.id   45a8b0b1de38de526b2bf3438488d455
#
_cell.length_a   1.000
_cell.length_b   1.000
_cell.length_c   1.000
_cell.angle_alpha   90.00
_cell.angle_beta   90.00
_cell.angle_gamma   90.00
#
_symmetry.space_group_name_H-M   'P 1'
#
loop_
_entity.id
_entity.type
_entity.pdbx_description
1 polymer ?
#
loop_
_entity_poly.entity_id
_entity_poly.type
_entity_poly.pdbx_seq_one_letter_code
_entity_poly.pdbx_strand_id
1 'polypeptide(L)'
;MKKVDFECFAPGQYIYYDVGRIMQIENLLKKGIGEIAGEQALNMSSLCVMLAVGLRHHGFKSPDTIAPLLQKAMDDGVDIQDVQIPVVKALAASGALGKKVYYQIFPEELTEDKEAELQKEEAAKN
;
A
#
# COMPACT_ATOMS: atom_id res chain seq x y z
N MET A 1 -6.63 10.41 -7.09
CA MET A 1 -6.15 9.07 -6.70
C MET A 1 -4.70 8.93 -7.13
N LYS A 2 -3.85 8.51 -6.23
CA LYS A 2 -2.42 8.40 -6.49
C LYS A 2 -2.04 6.96 -6.83
N LYS A 3 -1.44 6.78 -7.99
CA LYS A 3 -0.98 5.49 -8.50
C LYS A 3 0.48 5.28 -8.11
N VAL A 4 0.84 4.04 -7.83
CA VAL A 4 2.24 3.65 -7.59
C VAL A 4 2.60 2.56 -8.58
N ASP A 5 3.64 2.78 -9.37
CA ASP A 5 4.08 1.81 -10.37
C ASP A 5 4.45 0.48 -9.72
N PHE A 6 4.03 -0.60 -10.35
CA PHE A 6 4.30 -1.96 -9.90
C PHE A 6 4.47 -2.86 -11.11
N GLU A 7 5.71 -3.05 -11.53
CA GLU A 7 6.01 -3.78 -12.76
C GLU A 7 6.63 -5.16 -12.52
N CYS A 8 6.54 -5.67 -11.28
CA CYS A 8 7.10 -6.98 -10.94
C CYS A 8 6.42 -8.13 -11.69
N PHE A 9 5.14 -7.99 -12.02
CA PHE A 9 4.38 -9.04 -12.71
C PHE A 9 4.22 -8.79 -14.20
N ALA A 10 4.07 -7.54 -14.61
CA ALA A 10 3.97 -7.17 -16.02
C ALA A 10 4.25 -5.67 -16.19
N PRO A 11 4.77 -5.26 -17.37
CA PRO A 11 5.01 -3.85 -17.65
C PRO A 11 3.74 -3.01 -17.63
N GLY A 12 3.85 -1.76 -17.17
CA GLY A 12 2.77 -0.80 -17.19
C GLY A 12 1.73 -0.96 -16.09
N GLN A 13 1.93 -1.92 -15.19
CA GLN A 13 1.01 -2.11 -14.06
C GLN A 13 1.27 -1.11 -12.95
N TYR A 14 0.21 -0.81 -12.20
CA TYR A 14 0.28 0.10 -11.06
C TYR A 14 -0.70 -0.35 -9.98
N ILE A 15 -0.41 0.06 -8.76
CA ILE A 15 -1.23 -0.20 -7.57
C ILE A 15 -1.87 1.11 -7.15
N TYR A 16 -3.11 1.07 -6.72
CA TYR A 16 -3.71 2.14 -5.94
C TYR A 16 -4.72 1.59 -4.95
N TYR A 17 -4.97 2.35 -3.90
CA TYR A 17 -6.00 2.06 -2.92
C TYR A 17 -6.91 3.27 -2.76
N ASP A 18 -8.19 2.99 -2.63
CA ASP A 18 -9.21 3.95 -2.21
C ASP A 18 -9.96 3.34 -1.02
N VAL A 19 -10.93 4.04 -0.47
CA VAL A 19 -11.68 3.55 0.69
C VAL A 19 -12.35 2.21 0.39
N GLY A 20 -12.94 2.05 -0.80
CA GLY A 20 -13.59 0.79 -1.18
C GLY A 20 -12.62 -0.39 -1.21
N ARG A 21 -11.43 -0.19 -1.76
CA ARG A 21 -10.40 -1.24 -1.80
C ARG A 21 -9.86 -1.55 -0.41
N ILE A 22 -9.67 -0.54 0.42
CA ILE A 22 -9.24 -0.73 1.80
C ILE A 22 -10.28 -1.52 2.59
N MET A 23 -11.57 -1.22 2.43
CA MET A 23 -12.65 -2.00 3.04
C MET A 23 -12.61 -3.46 2.60
N GLN A 24 -12.34 -3.71 1.32
CA GLN A 24 -12.19 -5.07 0.81
C GLN A 24 -11.03 -5.81 1.48
N ILE A 25 -9.88 -5.14 1.63
CA ILE A 25 -8.71 -5.71 2.32
C ILE A 25 -9.06 -6.06 3.77
N GLU A 26 -9.68 -5.12 4.48
CA GLU A 26 -10.07 -5.32 5.88
C GLU A 26 -11.02 -6.51 6.03
N ASN A 27 -11.98 -6.64 5.12
CA ASN A 27 -12.91 -7.76 5.13
C ASN A 27 -12.23 -9.10 4.86
N LEU A 28 -11.28 -9.13 3.94
CA LEU A 28 -10.56 -10.35 3.59
C LEU A 28 -9.60 -10.79 4.70
N LEU A 29 -8.94 -9.85 5.35
CA LEU A 29 -7.96 -10.13 6.41
C LEU A 29 -8.55 -10.15 7.81
N LYS A 30 -9.79 -9.71 7.98
CA LYS A 30 -10.48 -9.61 9.29
C LYS A 30 -9.71 -8.75 10.29
N LYS A 31 -9.07 -7.69 9.79
CA LYS A 31 -8.28 -6.73 10.58
C LYS A 31 -8.47 -5.33 10.03
N GLY A 32 -8.35 -4.32 10.89
CA GLY A 32 -8.34 -2.92 10.45
C GLY A 32 -7.04 -2.56 9.73
N ILE A 33 -7.11 -1.58 8.83
CA ILE A 33 -5.94 -1.18 8.04
C ILE A 33 -4.81 -0.64 8.91
N GLY A 34 -5.12 0.02 10.02
CA GLY A 34 -4.11 0.51 10.95
C GLY A 34 -3.32 -0.63 11.60
N GLU A 35 -4.00 -1.73 11.92
CA GLU A 35 -3.37 -2.92 12.47
C GLU A 35 -2.48 -3.60 11.43
N ILE A 36 -2.96 -3.72 10.19
CA ILE A 36 -2.20 -4.31 9.09
C ILE A 36 -0.93 -3.50 8.83
N ALA A 37 -1.05 -2.18 8.76
CA ALA A 37 0.08 -1.29 8.50
C ALA A 37 1.07 -1.24 9.67
N GLY A 38 0.61 -1.52 10.90
CA GLY A 38 1.46 -1.55 12.09
C GLY A 38 2.29 -2.82 12.26
N GLU A 39 2.04 -3.86 11.47
CA GLU A 39 2.86 -5.06 11.48
C GLU A 39 4.25 -4.73 10.92
N GLN A 40 5.30 -5.24 11.56
CA GLN A 40 6.68 -4.94 11.16
C GLN A 40 7.01 -5.40 9.74
N ALA A 41 6.38 -6.49 9.31
CA ALA A 41 6.48 -6.99 7.94
C ALA A 41 5.13 -7.55 7.54
N LEU A 42 4.70 -7.24 6.33
CA LEU A 42 3.50 -7.87 5.78
C LEU A 42 3.80 -9.36 5.60
N ASN A 43 2.99 -10.22 6.20
CA ASN A 43 3.13 -11.65 5.95
C ASN A 43 2.66 -11.97 4.51
N MET A 44 3.01 -13.15 4.01
CA MET A 44 2.72 -13.52 2.62
C MET A 44 1.23 -13.52 2.30
N SER A 45 0.39 -13.96 3.22
CA SER A 45 -1.06 -13.96 3.03
C SER A 45 -1.61 -12.55 2.89
N SER A 46 -1.19 -11.64 3.77
CA SER A 46 -1.59 -10.23 3.72
C SER A 46 -1.09 -9.57 2.44
N LEU A 47 0.15 -9.85 2.05
CA LEU A 47 0.75 -9.29 0.83
C LEU A 47 -0.02 -9.72 -0.40
N CYS A 48 -0.38 -11.00 -0.51
CA CYS A 48 -1.17 -11.51 -1.65
C CYS A 48 -2.55 -10.85 -1.70
N VAL A 49 -3.21 -10.67 -0.56
CA VAL A 49 -4.50 -9.97 -0.50
C VAL A 49 -4.35 -8.52 -0.96
N MET A 50 -3.35 -7.82 -0.46
CA MET A 50 -3.14 -6.41 -0.80
C MET A 50 -2.80 -6.23 -2.28
N LEU A 51 -2.02 -7.14 -2.86
CA LEU A 51 -1.71 -7.13 -4.29
C LEU A 51 -2.94 -7.46 -5.14
N ALA A 52 -3.72 -8.47 -4.75
CA ALA A 52 -4.93 -8.84 -5.47
C ALA A 52 -5.92 -7.67 -5.55
N VAL A 53 -6.11 -6.96 -4.44
CA VAL A 53 -6.99 -5.80 -4.39
C VAL A 53 -6.38 -4.60 -5.12
N GLY A 54 -5.10 -4.32 -4.87
CA GLY A 54 -4.41 -3.17 -5.47
C GLY A 54 -4.25 -3.25 -6.98
N LEU A 55 -4.20 -4.47 -7.52
CA LEU A 55 -4.03 -4.74 -8.96
C LEU A 55 -5.31 -5.21 -9.65
N ARG A 56 -6.46 -5.21 -8.97
CA ARG A 56 -7.68 -5.82 -9.53
C ARG A 56 -8.12 -5.22 -10.87
N HIS A 57 -7.78 -3.95 -11.12
CA HIS A 57 -8.07 -3.29 -12.39
C HIS A 57 -7.22 -3.83 -13.56
N HIS A 58 -6.20 -4.62 -13.28
CA HIS A 58 -5.39 -5.33 -14.28
C HIS A 58 -5.84 -6.80 -14.44
N GLY A 59 -6.96 -7.19 -13.84
CA GLY A 59 -7.55 -8.52 -14.00
C GLY A 59 -7.24 -9.53 -12.90
N PHE A 60 -6.46 -9.17 -11.90
CA PHE A 60 -6.19 -10.05 -10.76
C PHE A 60 -7.39 -10.05 -9.81
N LYS A 61 -7.98 -11.21 -9.57
CA LYS A 61 -9.28 -11.30 -8.87
C LYS A 61 -9.23 -11.92 -7.48
N SER A 62 -8.18 -12.68 -7.16
CA SER A 62 -8.07 -13.35 -5.88
C SER A 62 -6.63 -13.47 -5.42
N PRO A 63 -6.38 -13.62 -4.10
CA PRO A 63 -5.03 -13.86 -3.60
C PRO A 63 -4.36 -15.10 -4.19
N ASP A 64 -5.16 -16.13 -4.52
CA ASP A 64 -4.64 -17.36 -5.11
C ASP A 64 -4.06 -17.15 -6.51
N THR A 65 -4.51 -16.13 -7.24
CA THR A 65 -3.93 -15.79 -8.55
C THR A 65 -2.60 -15.05 -8.40
N ILE A 66 -2.39 -14.40 -7.27
CA ILE A 66 -1.15 -13.65 -6.98
C ILE A 66 -0.02 -14.58 -6.52
N ALA A 67 -0.32 -15.60 -5.74
CA ALA A 67 0.70 -16.47 -5.14
C ALA A 67 1.68 -17.05 -6.16
N PRO A 68 1.24 -17.65 -7.28
CA PRO A 68 2.19 -18.17 -8.29
C PRO A 68 2.98 -17.07 -9.00
N LEU A 69 2.41 -15.87 -9.18
CA LEU A 69 3.13 -14.74 -9.77
C LEU A 69 4.23 -14.24 -8.84
N LEU A 70 3.93 -14.18 -7.54
CA LEU A 70 4.89 -13.78 -6.53
C LEU A 70 6.03 -14.81 -6.42
N GLN A 71 5.69 -16.09 -6.44
CA GLN A 71 6.69 -17.17 -6.42
C GLN A 71 7.62 -17.05 -7.63
N LYS A 72 7.06 -16.85 -8.82
CA LYS A 72 7.86 -16.70 -10.04
C LYS A 72 8.80 -15.49 -9.95
N ALA A 73 8.30 -14.37 -9.45
CA ALA A 73 9.13 -13.16 -9.29
C ALA A 73 10.32 -13.43 -8.37
N MET A 74 10.10 -14.09 -7.24
CA MET A 74 11.18 -14.43 -6.31
C MET A 74 12.16 -15.43 -6.92
N ASP A 75 11.66 -16.42 -7.67
CA ASP A 75 12.50 -17.39 -8.37
C ASP A 75 13.37 -16.70 -9.44
N ASP A 76 12.89 -15.62 -10.04
CA ASP A 76 13.62 -14.82 -11.01
C ASP A 76 14.55 -13.78 -10.34
N GLY A 77 14.66 -13.80 -9.01
CA GLY A 77 15.61 -12.97 -8.27
C GLY A 77 15.04 -11.66 -7.71
N VAL A 78 13.74 -11.46 -7.77
CA VAL A 78 13.11 -10.27 -7.17
C VAL A 78 13.14 -10.39 -5.65
N ASP A 79 13.65 -9.36 -4.97
CA ASP A 79 13.64 -9.30 -3.51
C ASP A 79 12.21 -9.01 -3.04
N ILE A 80 11.77 -9.73 -2.01
CA ILE A 80 10.42 -9.54 -1.46
C ILE A 80 10.19 -8.09 -0.99
N GLN A 81 11.22 -7.41 -0.55
CA GLN A 81 11.10 -6.00 -0.14
C GLN A 81 10.72 -5.10 -1.32
N ASP A 82 11.21 -5.41 -2.51
CA ASP A 82 10.86 -4.66 -3.74
C ASP A 82 9.39 -4.83 -4.12
N VAL A 83 8.74 -5.85 -3.59
CA VAL A 83 7.29 -6.06 -3.73
C VAL A 83 6.54 -5.35 -2.60
N GLN A 84 7.03 -5.41 -1.38
CA GLN A 84 6.38 -4.82 -0.20
C GLN A 84 6.38 -3.29 -0.24
N ILE A 85 7.48 -2.68 -0.65
CA ILE A 85 7.65 -1.22 -0.64
C ILE A 85 6.57 -0.52 -1.48
N PRO A 86 6.30 -0.91 -2.73
CA PRO A 86 5.22 -0.29 -3.52
C PRO A 86 3.84 -0.43 -2.89
N VAL A 87 3.57 -1.56 -2.22
CA VAL A 87 2.30 -1.79 -1.55
C VAL A 87 2.11 -0.82 -0.39
N VAL A 88 3.13 -0.68 0.47
CA VAL A 88 3.11 0.27 1.59
C VAL A 88 3.00 1.70 1.08
N LYS A 89 3.75 2.01 0.02
CA LYS A 89 3.74 3.33 -0.61
C LYS A 89 2.35 3.68 -1.15
N ALA A 90 1.69 2.74 -1.83
CA ALA A 90 0.34 2.93 -2.34
C ALA A 90 -0.68 3.11 -1.22
N LEU A 91 -0.52 2.37 -0.12
CA LEU A 91 -1.39 2.51 1.03
C LEU A 91 -1.24 3.89 1.67
N ALA A 92 -0.01 4.36 1.86
CA ALA A 92 0.26 5.72 2.34
C ALA A 92 -0.31 6.77 1.39
N ALA A 93 -0.18 6.56 0.08
CA ALA A 93 -0.68 7.47 -0.95
C ALA A 93 -2.20 7.62 -0.93
N SER A 94 -2.93 6.61 -0.44
CA SER A 94 -4.39 6.68 -0.29
C SER A 94 -4.85 7.67 0.78
N GLY A 95 -3.96 8.03 1.70
CA GLY A 95 -4.27 8.87 2.85
C GLY A 95 -4.81 8.11 4.06
N ALA A 96 -5.04 6.80 3.93
CA ALA A 96 -5.65 6.00 4.99
C ALA A 96 -4.81 5.89 6.26
N LEU A 97 -3.50 6.12 6.16
CA LEU A 97 -2.58 6.09 7.29
C LEU A 97 -2.35 7.47 7.92
N GLY A 98 -3.06 8.48 7.43
CA GLY A 98 -2.96 9.86 7.92
C GLY A 98 -1.91 10.68 7.22
N LYS A 99 -1.99 12.00 7.41
CA LYS A 99 -1.11 12.98 6.74
C LYS A 99 0.36 12.82 7.15
N LYS A 100 0.62 12.52 8.40
CA LYS A 100 1.99 12.38 8.90
C LYS A 100 2.74 11.26 8.16
N VAL A 101 2.11 10.09 8.04
CA VAL A 101 2.68 8.96 7.30
C VAL A 101 2.80 9.29 5.82
N TYR A 102 1.78 9.94 5.25
CA TYR A 102 1.82 10.38 3.86
C TYR A 102 3.07 11.20 3.56
N TYR A 103 3.37 12.23 4.37
CA TYR A 103 4.53 13.08 4.14
C TYR A 103 5.87 12.45 4.52
N GLN A 104 5.86 11.40 5.34
CA GLN A 104 7.08 10.60 5.56
C GLN A 104 7.46 9.81 4.30
N ILE A 105 6.46 9.33 3.57
CA ILE A 105 6.66 8.58 2.32
C ILE A 105 6.89 9.51 1.12
N PHE A 106 6.23 10.66 1.11
CA PHE A 106 6.31 11.65 0.03
C PHE A 106 6.82 13.00 0.58
N PRO A 107 8.07 13.06 1.06
CA PRO A 107 8.59 14.29 1.69
C PRO A 107 8.67 15.46 0.71
N GLU A 108 8.79 15.20 -0.59
CA GLU A 108 8.83 16.23 -1.62
C GLU A 108 7.51 17.00 -1.75
N GLU A 109 6.41 16.46 -1.25
CA GLU A 109 5.11 17.12 -1.28
C GLU A 109 4.84 17.96 -0.03
N LEU A 110 5.73 17.90 0.97
CA LEU A 110 5.57 18.66 2.21
C LEU A 110 6.09 20.08 2.01
N THR A 111 5.17 21.03 1.89
CA THR A 111 5.48 22.46 1.82
C THR A 111 5.53 23.06 3.23
N GLU A 112 6.11 24.26 3.37
CA GLU A 112 6.14 24.96 4.66
C GLU A 112 4.74 25.19 5.22
N ASP A 113 3.78 25.54 4.35
CA ASP A 113 2.39 25.74 4.76
C ASP A 113 1.76 24.45 5.28
N LYS A 114 2.01 23.34 4.61
CA LYS A 114 1.50 22.02 5.02
C LYS A 114 2.15 21.55 6.31
N GLU A 115 3.43 21.81 6.48
CA GLU A 115 4.14 21.49 7.72
C GLU A 115 3.57 22.27 8.90
N ALA A 116 3.29 23.56 8.71
CA ALA A 116 2.67 24.40 9.73
C ALA A 116 1.27 23.90 10.10
N GLU A 117 0.47 23.47 9.11
CA GLU A 117 -0.85 22.87 9.34
C GLU A 117 -0.75 21.59 10.16
N LEU A 118 0.22 20.73 9.86
CA LEU A 118 0.44 19.48 10.61
C LEU A 118 0.80 19.74 12.07
N GLN A 119 1.70 20.70 12.31
CA GLN A 119 2.10 21.09 13.65
C GLN A 119 0.92 21.64 14.44
N LYS A 120 0.07 22.43 13.77
CA LYS A 120 -1.13 23.01 14.37
C LYS A 120 -2.15 21.92 14.73
N GLU A 121 -2.36 20.94 13.85
CA GLU A 121 -3.24 19.81 14.11
C GLU A 121 -2.72 18.96 15.29
N GLU A 122 -1.43 18.70 15.37
CA GLU A 122 -0.82 17.96 16.48
C GLU A 122 -0.98 18.70 17.81
N ALA A 123 -0.78 20.02 17.81
CA ALA A 123 -0.98 20.85 18.99
C ALA A 123 -2.45 20.84 19.45
N ALA A 124 -3.40 20.82 18.51
CA ALA A 124 -4.82 20.81 18.81
C ALA A 124 -5.29 19.47 19.41
N LYS A 125 -4.56 18.38 19.18
CA LYS A 125 -4.89 17.04 19.72
C LYS A 125 -4.43 16.85 21.16
N ASN A 126 -3.59 17.75 21.65
CA ASN A 126 -3.09 17.73 23.02
C ASN A 126 -3.97 18.61 23.90
#